data_c04b7229bd147aae02335c6af9df6051
#
_entry.id   c04b7229bd147aae02335c6af9df6051
#
_cell.length_a   1.000
_cell.length_b   1.000
_cell.length_c   1.000
_cell.angle_alpha   90.00
_cell.angle_beta   90.00
_cell.angle_gamma   90.00
#
_symmetry.space_group_name_H-M   'P 1'
#
loop_
_entity.id
_entity.type
_entity.pdbx_description
1 polymer ?
#
loop_
_entity_poly.entity_id
_entity_poly.type
_entity_poly.pdbx_seq_one_letter_code
_entity_poly.pdbx_strand_id
1 'polypeptide(L)'
;MKWLEFLLDHTPRLSDRPGVYGDFHVGALITVLILFFLLILFRKRLPRGERALRRTLWVFALGLLLLEIGKQVVDSYDPQTGWSYDWSRFPFQFCSTPIYIALLAAPLHDGKLRRALLCFLATYSPVAGCAVLFWPSPDVFSPILFLDIHTMIWH
;
A
#
# COMPACT_ATOMS: atom_id res chain seq x y z
N MET A 1 -18.52 8.28 -17.63
CA MET A 1 -17.98 8.79 -16.35
C MET A 1 -19.03 8.88 -15.25
N LYS A 2 -20.33 9.13 -15.57
CA LYS A 2 -21.41 9.30 -14.55
C LYS A 2 -21.53 8.17 -13.50
N TRP A 3 -21.33 6.91 -13.87
CA TRP A 3 -21.40 5.78 -12.91
C TRP A 3 -20.20 5.77 -11.94
N LEU A 4 -19.02 6.19 -12.40
CA LEU A 4 -17.83 6.30 -11.55
C LEU A 4 -18.01 7.43 -10.53
N GLU A 5 -18.50 8.58 -10.97
CA GLU A 5 -18.84 9.71 -10.10
C GLU A 5 -19.89 9.30 -9.07
N PHE A 6 -20.93 8.57 -9.49
CA PHE A 6 -21.92 8.00 -8.57
C PHE A 6 -21.28 7.11 -7.49
N LEU A 7 -20.33 6.22 -7.85
CA LEU A 7 -19.63 5.38 -6.87
C LEU A 7 -18.75 6.22 -5.94
N LEU A 8 -18.08 7.23 -6.46
CA LEU A 8 -17.21 8.13 -5.68
C LEU A 8 -18.02 9.01 -4.72
N ASP A 9 -19.20 9.48 -5.12
CA ASP A 9 -20.13 10.21 -4.26
C ASP A 9 -20.60 9.38 -3.06
N HIS A 10 -20.70 8.05 -3.25
CA HIS A 10 -21.12 7.10 -2.20
C HIS A 10 -19.97 6.46 -1.46
N THR A 11 -18.72 6.91 -1.69
CA THR A 11 -17.56 6.41 -0.93
C THR A 11 -17.71 6.79 0.54
N PRO A 12 -17.60 5.81 1.47
CA PRO A 12 -17.76 6.07 2.90
C PRO A 12 -16.79 7.13 3.39
N ARG A 13 -17.32 8.18 3.99
CA ARG A 13 -16.58 9.25 4.64
C ARG A 13 -16.81 9.19 6.14
N LEU A 14 -15.74 9.38 6.89
CA LEU A 14 -15.79 9.48 8.33
C LEU A 14 -16.15 10.92 8.72
N SER A 15 -16.84 11.10 9.86
CA SER A 15 -17.12 12.44 10.38
C SER A 15 -15.85 13.22 10.66
N ASP A 16 -14.84 12.53 11.18
CA ASP A 16 -13.54 13.08 11.52
C ASP A 16 -12.41 12.18 11.00
N ARG A 17 -11.21 12.74 10.82
CA ARG A 17 -10.02 11.96 10.51
C ARG A 17 -9.67 11.06 11.69
N PRO A 18 -9.31 9.78 11.47
CA PRO A 18 -8.79 8.94 12.54
C PRO A 18 -7.59 9.60 13.21
N GLY A 19 -7.57 9.58 14.52
CA GLY A 19 -6.44 10.09 15.30
C GLY A 19 -5.24 9.13 15.25
N VAL A 20 -4.05 9.68 15.37
CA VAL A 20 -2.84 8.91 15.65
C VAL A 20 -3.05 8.13 16.95
N TYR A 21 -2.83 6.82 16.92
CA TYR A 21 -3.13 5.87 18.00
C TYR A 21 -4.62 5.80 18.43
N GLY A 22 -5.54 6.34 17.62
CA GLY A 22 -6.96 6.10 17.78
C GLY A 22 -7.36 4.65 17.44
N ASP A 23 -8.62 4.29 17.69
CA ASP A 23 -9.14 2.92 17.55
C ASP A 23 -8.86 2.30 16.17
N PHE A 24 -8.99 3.08 15.11
CA PHE A 24 -8.70 2.64 13.74
C PHE A 24 -7.22 2.26 13.59
N HIS A 25 -6.31 3.13 14.02
CA HIS A 25 -4.87 2.91 13.88
C HIS A 25 -4.41 1.73 14.76
N VAL A 26 -4.87 1.67 16.01
CA VAL A 26 -4.55 0.55 16.92
C VAL A 26 -5.08 -0.77 16.36
N GLY A 27 -6.31 -0.78 15.84
CA GLY A 27 -6.89 -1.95 15.17
C GLY A 27 -6.06 -2.41 13.96
N ALA A 28 -5.60 -1.47 13.14
CA ALA A 28 -4.71 -1.76 12.01
C ALA A 28 -3.36 -2.35 12.48
N LEU A 29 -2.72 -1.77 13.48
CA LEU A 29 -1.47 -2.30 14.06
C LEU A 29 -1.64 -3.72 14.58
N ILE A 30 -2.71 -4.00 15.32
CA ILE A 30 -3.01 -5.35 15.82
C ILE A 30 -3.18 -6.31 14.63
N THR A 31 -3.90 -5.90 13.60
CA THR A 31 -4.11 -6.71 12.39
C THR A 31 -2.79 -7.04 11.70
N VAL A 32 -1.92 -6.05 11.51
CA VAL A 32 -0.59 -6.26 10.90
C VAL A 32 0.26 -7.21 11.74
N LEU A 33 0.27 -7.06 13.07
CA LEU A 33 0.99 -7.95 13.98
C LEU A 33 0.47 -9.39 13.91
N ILE A 34 -0.85 -9.58 13.85
CA ILE A 34 -1.46 -10.91 13.69
C ILE A 34 -1.05 -11.52 12.35
N LEU A 35 -1.14 -10.77 11.24
CA LEU A 35 -0.73 -11.24 9.92
C LEU A 35 0.76 -11.60 9.88
N PHE A 36 1.61 -10.79 10.49
CA PHE A 36 3.04 -11.08 10.59
C PHE A 36 3.31 -12.36 11.40
N PHE A 37 2.64 -12.53 12.52
CA PHE A 37 2.72 -13.76 13.31
C PHE A 37 2.25 -14.98 12.52
N LEU A 38 1.14 -14.88 11.81
CA LEU A 38 0.64 -15.96 10.94
C LEU A 38 1.64 -16.30 9.82
N LEU A 39 2.28 -15.30 9.20
CA LEU A 39 3.32 -15.52 8.20
C LEU A 39 4.51 -16.29 8.79
N ILE A 40 4.95 -15.96 10.01
CA ILE A 40 6.01 -16.69 10.70
C ILE A 40 5.58 -18.13 11.00
N LEU A 41 4.37 -18.31 11.51
CA LEU A 41 3.83 -19.64 11.86
C LEU A 41 3.72 -20.54 10.63
N PHE A 42 3.22 -19.99 9.52
CA PHE A 42 3.02 -20.73 8.27
C PHE A 42 4.21 -20.66 7.31
N ARG A 43 5.35 -20.08 7.69
CA ARG A 43 6.53 -19.91 6.81
C ARG A 43 7.01 -21.18 6.11
N LYS A 44 6.83 -22.35 6.77
CA LYS A 44 7.21 -23.66 6.20
C LYS A 44 6.26 -24.13 5.09
N ARG A 45 5.02 -23.64 5.08
CA ARG A 45 3.99 -23.97 4.08
C ARG A 45 3.99 -23.03 2.88
N LEU A 46 4.70 -21.90 2.98
CA LEU A 46 4.79 -20.95 1.88
C LEU A 46 5.51 -21.57 0.68
N PRO A 47 5.03 -21.34 -0.54
CA PRO A 47 5.67 -21.81 -1.76
C PRO A 47 7.11 -21.31 -1.83
N ARG A 48 8.05 -22.18 -2.21
CA ARG A 48 9.47 -21.87 -2.29
C ARG A 48 9.99 -22.04 -3.71
N GLY A 49 11.12 -21.38 -3.99
CA GLY A 49 11.81 -21.47 -5.27
C GLY A 49 11.50 -20.30 -6.20
N GLU A 50 12.19 -20.25 -7.30
CA GLU A 50 12.23 -19.12 -8.22
C GLU A 50 10.84 -18.79 -8.82
N ARG A 51 10.08 -19.80 -9.25
CA ARG A 51 8.73 -19.57 -9.81
C ARG A 51 7.77 -18.98 -8.79
N ALA A 52 7.85 -19.45 -7.53
CA ALA A 52 7.02 -18.94 -6.45
C ALA A 52 7.38 -17.48 -6.14
N LEU A 53 8.66 -17.16 -6.03
CA LEU A 53 9.14 -15.80 -5.79
C LEU A 53 8.68 -14.86 -6.92
N ARG A 54 8.87 -15.24 -8.17
CA ARG A 54 8.44 -14.44 -9.33
C ARG A 54 6.93 -14.20 -9.33
N ARG A 55 6.13 -15.24 -9.06
CA ARG A 55 4.68 -15.12 -8.96
C ARG A 55 4.28 -14.17 -7.81
N THR A 56 4.92 -14.30 -6.65
CA THR A 56 4.66 -13.43 -5.50
C THR A 56 5.00 -11.97 -5.84
N LEU A 57 6.13 -11.70 -6.47
CA LEU A 57 6.50 -10.35 -6.90
C LEU A 57 5.46 -9.75 -7.85
N TRP A 58 4.99 -10.52 -8.84
CA TRP A 58 3.95 -10.05 -9.77
C TRP A 58 2.63 -9.77 -9.05
N VAL A 59 2.16 -10.68 -8.20
CA VAL A 59 0.91 -10.50 -7.45
C VAL A 59 1.00 -9.27 -6.56
N PHE A 60 2.12 -9.11 -5.86
CA PHE A 60 2.36 -7.93 -5.00
C PHE A 60 2.43 -6.65 -5.80
N ALA A 61 3.25 -6.61 -6.85
CA ALA A 61 3.44 -5.41 -7.65
C ALA A 61 2.15 -4.95 -8.34
N LEU A 62 1.40 -5.89 -8.94
CA LEU A 62 0.13 -5.58 -9.59
C LEU A 62 -0.95 -5.21 -8.58
N GLY A 63 -1.00 -5.90 -7.43
CA GLY A 63 -1.94 -5.57 -6.36
C GLY A 63 -1.71 -4.16 -5.81
N LEU A 64 -0.46 -3.81 -5.51
CA LEU A 64 -0.10 -2.46 -5.06
C LEU A 64 -0.37 -1.42 -6.15
N LEU A 65 -0.08 -1.72 -7.41
CA LEU A 65 -0.36 -0.81 -8.52
C LEU A 65 -1.86 -0.52 -8.65
N LEU A 66 -2.70 -1.55 -8.54
CA LEU A 66 -4.16 -1.39 -8.58
C LEU A 66 -4.68 -0.57 -7.39
N LEU A 67 -4.14 -0.81 -6.20
CA LEU A 67 -4.47 -0.01 -5.01
C LEU A 67 -4.06 1.45 -5.20
N GLU A 68 -2.88 1.71 -5.76
CA GLU A 68 -2.43 3.07 -6.02
C GLU A 68 -3.30 3.78 -7.06
N ILE A 69 -3.66 3.10 -8.16
CA ILE A 69 -4.61 3.66 -9.14
C ILE A 69 -5.94 3.98 -8.45
N GLY A 70 -6.47 3.08 -7.64
CA GLY A 70 -7.69 3.33 -6.86
C GLY A 70 -7.58 4.55 -5.95
N LYS A 71 -6.47 4.68 -5.23
CA LYS A 71 -6.16 5.86 -4.40
C LYS A 71 -6.15 7.13 -5.25
N GLN A 72 -5.43 7.15 -6.36
CA GLN A 72 -5.33 8.32 -7.22
C GLN A 72 -6.70 8.75 -7.76
N VAL A 73 -7.56 7.80 -8.13
CA VAL A 73 -8.93 8.07 -8.60
C VAL A 73 -9.78 8.66 -7.48
N VAL A 74 -9.78 8.06 -6.29
CA VAL A 74 -10.58 8.53 -5.14
C VAL A 74 -10.12 9.90 -4.66
N ASP A 75 -8.81 10.11 -4.62
CA ASP A 75 -8.18 11.34 -4.13
C ASP A 75 -8.32 12.51 -5.12
N SER A 76 -8.52 12.21 -6.40
CA SER A 76 -8.71 13.22 -7.45
C SER A 76 -10.15 13.71 -7.60
N TYR A 77 -11.10 13.14 -6.87
CA TYR A 77 -12.51 13.49 -6.98
C TYR A 77 -13.08 14.05 -5.68
N ASP A 78 -13.63 15.25 -5.78
CA ASP A 78 -14.40 15.88 -4.71
C ASP A 78 -15.85 16.09 -5.16
N PRO A 79 -16.86 15.64 -4.38
CA PRO A 79 -18.27 15.79 -4.75
C PRO A 79 -18.74 17.23 -4.96
N GLN A 80 -18.06 18.20 -4.35
CA GLN A 80 -18.44 19.62 -4.44
C GLN A 80 -17.74 20.34 -5.58
N THR A 81 -16.47 20.04 -5.82
CA THR A 81 -15.63 20.76 -6.80
C THR A 81 -15.35 19.94 -8.07
N GLY A 82 -15.69 18.63 -8.07
CA GLY A 82 -15.47 17.72 -9.18
C GLY A 82 -14.03 17.19 -9.24
N TRP A 83 -13.55 16.88 -10.45
CA TRP A 83 -12.23 16.32 -10.69
C TRP A 83 -11.13 17.36 -10.57
N SER A 84 -10.16 17.09 -9.70
CA SER A 84 -8.97 17.91 -9.48
C SER A 84 -7.81 17.02 -9.09
N TYR A 85 -6.72 17.04 -9.87
CA TYR A 85 -5.54 16.22 -9.59
C TYR A 85 -4.48 17.00 -8.82
N ASP A 86 -4.11 16.49 -7.66
CA ASP A 86 -3.01 17.06 -6.87
C ASP A 86 -1.69 16.32 -7.19
N TRP A 87 -0.81 16.97 -7.93
CA TRP A 87 0.50 16.43 -8.30
C TRP A 87 1.42 16.14 -7.13
N SER A 88 1.20 16.75 -5.96
CA SER A 88 1.98 16.44 -4.75
C SER A 88 1.76 15.02 -4.24
N ARG A 89 0.63 14.40 -4.63
CA ARG A 89 0.25 13.05 -4.27
C ARG A 89 0.64 11.98 -5.29
N PHE A 90 1.32 12.39 -6.36
CA PHE A 90 1.84 11.45 -7.35
C PHE A 90 2.80 10.45 -6.67
N PRO A 91 2.75 9.14 -7.04
CA PRO A 91 3.44 8.07 -6.30
C PRO A 91 4.96 8.02 -6.53
N PHE A 92 5.64 9.16 -6.42
CA PHE A 92 7.11 9.27 -6.35
C PHE A 92 7.63 9.38 -4.91
N GLN A 93 6.77 9.15 -3.94
CA GLN A 93 7.18 9.13 -2.54
C GLN A 93 8.01 7.86 -2.25
N PHE A 94 8.84 7.91 -1.22
CA PHE A 94 9.68 6.77 -0.82
C PHE A 94 8.86 5.50 -0.52
N CYS A 95 7.67 5.64 0.05
CA CYS A 95 6.77 4.52 0.31
C CYS A 95 6.26 3.83 -0.96
N SER A 96 6.24 4.52 -2.11
CA SER A 96 5.83 3.95 -3.40
C SER A 96 6.97 3.25 -4.15
N THR A 97 8.22 3.44 -3.73
CA THR A 97 9.41 2.83 -4.35
C THR A 97 9.32 1.30 -4.45
N PRO A 98 8.79 0.54 -3.45
CA PRO A 98 8.65 -0.91 -3.53
C PRO A 98 7.87 -1.41 -4.74
N ILE A 99 6.86 -0.66 -5.23
CA ILE A 99 6.09 -1.07 -6.44
C ILE A 99 7.02 -1.12 -7.65
N TYR A 100 7.75 -0.05 -7.89
CA TYR A 100 8.64 0.06 -9.04
C TYR A 100 9.75 -0.98 -8.99
N ILE A 101 10.32 -1.18 -7.80
CA ILE A 101 11.35 -2.19 -7.58
C ILE A 101 10.80 -3.60 -7.81
N ALA A 102 9.59 -3.92 -7.33
CA ALA A 102 8.97 -5.22 -7.54
C ALA A 102 8.61 -5.45 -9.02
N LEU A 103 8.06 -4.43 -9.71
CA LEU A 103 7.78 -4.48 -11.15
C LEU A 103 9.04 -4.71 -11.98
N LEU A 104 10.16 -4.09 -11.61
CA LEU A 104 11.45 -4.28 -12.26
C LEU A 104 12.06 -5.66 -11.93
N ALA A 105 12.00 -6.11 -10.68
CA ALA A 105 12.61 -7.37 -10.25
C ALA A 105 11.87 -8.61 -10.77
N ALA A 106 10.54 -8.52 -10.95
CA ALA A 106 9.71 -9.66 -11.34
C ALA A 106 10.08 -10.28 -12.72
N PRO A 107 10.29 -9.51 -13.81
CA PRO A 107 10.64 -10.06 -15.11
C PRO A 107 12.12 -10.45 -15.24
N LEU A 108 13.01 -9.88 -14.41
CA LEU A 108 14.44 -10.11 -14.53
C LEU A 108 14.83 -11.56 -14.30
N HIS A 109 15.81 -12.05 -15.05
CA HIS A 109 16.51 -13.31 -14.77
C HIS A 109 17.41 -13.18 -13.55
N ASP A 110 17.81 -14.33 -12.97
CA ASP A 110 18.74 -14.31 -11.84
C ASP A 110 20.06 -13.64 -12.26
N GLY A 111 20.50 -12.67 -11.47
CA GLY A 111 21.68 -11.85 -11.73
C GLY A 111 21.90 -10.83 -10.63
N LYS A 112 23.03 -10.13 -10.71
CA LYS A 112 23.42 -9.13 -9.68
C LYS A 112 22.37 -8.04 -9.47
N LEU A 113 21.82 -7.50 -10.56
CA LEU A 113 20.81 -6.45 -10.51
C LEU A 113 19.56 -6.94 -9.77
N ARG A 114 19.01 -8.09 -10.18
CA ARG A 114 17.81 -8.64 -9.53
C ARG A 114 18.04 -8.90 -8.05
N ARG A 115 19.20 -9.48 -7.69
CA ARG A 115 19.54 -9.71 -6.28
C ARG A 115 19.62 -8.41 -5.49
N ALA A 116 20.20 -7.35 -6.05
CA ALA A 116 20.23 -6.04 -5.42
C ALA A 116 18.81 -5.47 -5.20
N LEU A 117 17.92 -5.57 -6.20
CA LEU A 117 16.53 -5.14 -6.08
C LEU A 117 15.76 -5.94 -5.01
N LEU A 118 15.96 -7.26 -4.95
CA LEU A 118 15.37 -8.13 -3.92
C LEU A 118 15.91 -7.83 -2.52
N CYS A 119 17.20 -7.57 -2.38
CA CYS A 119 17.79 -7.12 -1.12
C CYS A 119 17.19 -5.79 -0.67
N PHE A 120 17.01 -4.84 -1.58
CA PHE A 120 16.35 -3.57 -1.26
C PHE A 120 14.91 -3.81 -0.75
N LEU A 121 14.11 -4.61 -1.45
CA LEU A 121 12.75 -4.93 -1.00
C LEU A 121 12.74 -5.62 0.37
N ALA A 122 13.67 -6.55 0.62
CA ALA A 122 13.73 -7.31 1.86
C ALA A 122 14.21 -6.49 3.07
N THR A 123 14.95 -5.41 2.86
CA THR A 123 15.52 -4.60 3.94
C THR A 123 14.79 -3.27 4.10
N TYR A 124 14.66 -2.51 3.02
CA TYR A 124 14.08 -1.17 3.05
C TYR A 124 12.58 -1.18 3.33
N SER A 125 11.82 -2.03 2.61
CA SER A 125 10.36 -1.98 2.70
C SER A 125 9.83 -2.29 4.12
N PRO A 126 10.32 -3.34 4.84
CA PRO A 126 9.88 -3.58 6.21
C PRO A 126 10.23 -2.44 7.17
N VAL A 127 11.42 -1.86 7.03
CA VAL A 127 11.86 -0.76 7.90
C VAL A 127 11.02 0.49 7.66
N ALA A 128 10.82 0.86 6.39
CA ALA A 128 10.01 2.02 6.04
C ALA A 128 8.54 1.84 6.44
N GLY A 129 7.96 0.67 6.18
CA GLY A 129 6.59 0.35 6.57
C GLY A 129 6.41 0.38 8.09
N CYS A 130 7.29 -0.25 8.84
CA CYS A 130 7.27 -0.19 10.31
C CYS A 130 7.40 1.25 10.83
N ALA A 131 8.26 2.06 10.23
CA ALA A 131 8.42 3.45 10.66
C ALA A 131 7.10 4.22 10.54
N VAL A 132 6.39 4.10 9.43
CA VAL A 132 5.09 4.78 9.24
C VAL A 132 4.00 4.19 10.12
N LEU A 133 3.96 2.87 10.29
CA LEU A 133 2.95 2.20 11.13
C LEU A 133 3.12 2.54 12.61
N PHE A 134 4.35 2.63 13.12
CA PHE A 134 4.60 2.93 14.54
C PHE A 134 4.70 4.42 14.84
N TRP A 135 5.08 5.26 13.89
CA TRP A 135 5.21 6.72 14.05
C TRP A 135 4.55 7.45 12.87
N PRO A 136 3.22 7.31 12.69
CA PRO A 136 2.55 7.98 11.60
C PRO A 136 2.50 9.49 11.81
N SER A 137 2.68 10.24 10.73
CA SER A 137 2.30 11.65 10.69
C SER A 137 0.76 11.75 10.69
N PRO A 138 0.15 12.77 11.33
CA PRO A 138 -1.30 12.99 11.24
C PRO A 138 -1.83 13.10 9.80
N ASP A 139 -0.99 13.53 8.87
CA ASP A 139 -1.34 13.71 7.45
C ASP A 139 -1.55 12.39 6.68
N VAL A 140 -1.15 11.25 7.25
CA VAL A 140 -1.39 9.93 6.62
C VAL A 140 -2.85 9.48 6.76
N PHE A 141 -3.63 10.11 7.62
CA PHE A 141 -5.05 9.83 7.81
C PHE A 141 -5.94 10.78 7.01
N SER A 142 -7.02 10.24 6.46
CA SER A 142 -7.99 10.95 5.62
C SER A 142 -9.40 10.80 6.22
N PRO A 143 -10.34 11.70 5.95
CA PRO A 143 -11.75 11.45 6.26
C PRO A 143 -12.37 10.41 5.32
N ILE A 144 -11.66 9.92 4.31
CA ILE A 144 -12.15 8.90 3.37
C ILE A 144 -11.64 7.54 3.81
N LEU A 145 -12.53 6.68 4.28
CA LEU A 145 -12.20 5.36 4.84
C LEU A 145 -11.34 4.51 3.89
N PHE A 146 -11.60 4.57 2.59
CA PHE A 146 -10.80 3.84 1.59
C PHE A 146 -9.33 4.26 1.61
N LEU A 147 -9.04 5.56 1.75
CA LEU A 147 -7.67 6.07 1.79
C LEU A 147 -6.94 5.65 3.06
N ASP A 148 -7.65 5.58 4.18
CA ASP A 148 -7.06 5.09 5.43
C ASP A 148 -6.74 3.60 5.37
N ILE A 149 -7.65 2.79 4.85
CA ILE A 149 -7.40 1.35 4.61
C ILE A 149 -6.23 1.17 3.64
N HIS A 150 -6.22 1.93 2.53
CA HIS A 150 -5.11 1.93 1.58
C HIS A 150 -3.79 2.22 2.30
N THR A 151 -3.73 3.28 3.11
CA THR A 151 -2.53 3.67 3.85
C THR A 151 -2.03 2.54 4.76
N MET A 152 -2.91 1.86 5.48
CA MET A 152 -2.53 0.76 6.38
C MET A 152 -2.07 -0.49 5.61
N ILE A 153 -2.63 -0.78 4.44
CA ILE A 153 -2.19 -1.89 3.58
C ILE A 153 -0.84 -1.57 2.91
N TRP A 154 -0.65 -0.29 2.58
CA TRP A 154 0.52 0.20 1.87
C TRP A 154 1.79 0.16 2.70
N HIS A 155 1.70 0.50 3.97
CA HIS A 155 2.82 0.53 4.91
C HIS A 155 2.89 -0.76 5.74
#